data_0772368615d5af91e7d9809ebf2b953a
#
_entry.id   0772368615d5af91e7d9809ebf2b953a
#
_cell.length_a   1.000
_cell.length_b   1.000
_cell.length_c   1.000
_cell.angle_alpha   90.00
_cell.angle_beta   90.00
_cell.angle_gamma   90.00
#
_symmetry.space_group_name_H-M   'P 1'
#
loop_
_entity.id
_entity.type
_entity.pdbx_description
1 polymer ?
#
loop_
_entity_poly.entity_id
_entity_poly.type
_entity_poly.pdbx_seq_one_letter_code
_entity_poly.pdbx_strand_id
1 'polypeptide(L)'
;GNTICVSTQVGCRMGCKFCASGLNGLVRNLNASEILGQVLAVNRELGGTRENRKITNIVLMGSGEPLDNYEQVTKFLKLVNAPYSLNISQRNISLSTCGLADKIKKLADDGFSITLTISLHSPTDEKRKTIMPIANAYSLKEVSEAAKYYFNKTGRRVVFEYALIDG
;
A
#
# COMPACT_ATOMS: atom_id res chain seq x y z
N GLY A 1 20.52 2.21 1.43
CA GLY A 1 19.79 0.98 1.75
C GLY A 1 18.97 0.51 0.56
N ASN A 2 18.57 -0.76 0.58
CA ASN A 2 17.80 -1.34 -0.53
C ASN A 2 16.30 -1.26 -0.20
N THR A 3 15.51 -0.88 -1.20
CA THR A 3 14.05 -0.86 -1.15
C THR A 3 13.50 -1.99 -1.99
N ILE A 4 12.54 -2.74 -1.43
CA ILE A 4 11.78 -3.75 -2.18
C ILE A 4 10.35 -3.27 -2.43
N CYS A 5 9.86 -3.49 -3.65
CA CYS A 5 8.45 -3.36 -3.98
C CYS A 5 7.77 -4.74 -3.88
N VAL A 6 6.71 -4.85 -3.08
CA VAL A 6 5.98 -6.11 -2.87
C VAL A 6 4.56 -6.04 -3.41
N SER A 7 4.11 -7.17 -3.93
CA SER A 7 2.72 -7.40 -4.33
C SER A 7 1.89 -7.85 -3.13
N THR A 8 0.61 -7.49 -3.12
CA THR A 8 -0.35 -7.87 -2.08
C THR A 8 -1.48 -8.75 -2.60
N GLN A 9 -1.64 -8.79 -3.91
CA GLN A 9 -2.68 -9.59 -4.60
C GLN A 9 -2.10 -10.17 -5.90
N VAL A 10 -2.75 -11.19 -6.43
CA VAL A 10 -2.59 -11.64 -7.81
C VAL A 10 -3.70 -10.97 -8.60
N GLY A 11 -3.34 -9.98 -9.43
CA GLY A 11 -4.29 -9.08 -10.07
C GLY A 11 -4.84 -7.99 -9.13
N CYS A 12 -5.85 -7.24 -9.58
CA CYS A 12 -6.47 -6.17 -8.80
C CYS A 12 -7.89 -5.91 -9.33
N ARG A 13 -8.87 -5.75 -8.44
CA ARG A 13 -10.27 -5.47 -8.84
C ARG A 13 -10.61 -3.98 -8.90
N MET A 14 -9.67 -3.08 -8.59
CA MET A 14 -9.94 -1.64 -8.57
C MET A 14 -10.20 -1.05 -9.96
N GLY A 15 -9.68 -1.68 -11.02
CA GLY A 15 -9.99 -1.35 -12.41
C GLY A 15 -9.46 0.01 -12.87
N CYS A 16 -8.42 0.55 -12.24
CA CYS A 16 -7.79 1.80 -12.66
C CYS A 16 -7.30 1.67 -14.10
N LYS A 17 -7.73 2.56 -15.01
CA LYS A 17 -7.50 2.43 -16.45
C LYS A 17 -6.04 2.54 -16.89
N PHE A 18 -5.21 3.15 -16.08
CA PHE A 18 -3.78 3.33 -16.32
C PHE A 18 -2.92 2.22 -15.68
N CYS A 19 -3.51 1.26 -14.97
CA CYS A 19 -2.78 0.27 -14.18
C CYS A 19 -2.90 -1.14 -14.77
N ALA A 20 -1.75 -1.74 -15.11
CA ALA A 20 -1.70 -3.10 -15.66
C ALA A 20 -2.16 -4.19 -14.68
N SER A 21 -2.07 -3.96 -13.37
CA SER A 21 -2.50 -4.94 -12.36
C SER A 21 -3.99 -5.27 -12.43
N GLY A 22 -4.81 -4.38 -13.03
CA GLY A 22 -6.26 -4.57 -13.16
C GLY A 22 -6.72 -5.28 -14.44
N LEU A 23 -5.84 -5.52 -15.42
CA LEU A 23 -6.22 -6.02 -16.75
C LEU A 23 -7.01 -7.32 -16.73
N ASN A 24 -6.63 -8.25 -15.83
CA ASN A 24 -7.29 -9.55 -15.70
C ASN A 24 -8.15 -9.66 -14.42
N GLY A 25 -8.47 -8.51 -13.81
CA GLY A 25 -9.18 -8.48 -12.53
C GLY A 25 -8.39 -9.07 -11.36
N LEU A 26 -9.09 -9.38 -10.27
CA LEU A 26 -8.52 -10.00 -9.09
C LEU A 26 -8.63 -11.52 -9.18
N VAL A 27 -7.51 -12.22 -9.15
CA VAL A 27 -7.46 -13.69 -9.06
C VAL A 27 -7.58 -14.12 -7.60
N ARG A 28 -6.69 -13.61 -6.73
CA ARG A 28 -6.72 -13.87 -5.28
C ARG A 28 -5.90 -12.88 -4.47
N ASN A 29 -6.18 -12.83 -3.20
CA ASN A 29 -5.31 -12.19 -2.23
C ASN A 29 -4.05 -13.04 -1.96
N LEU A 30 -2.91 -12.39 -1.74
CA LEU A 30 -1.75 -13.03 -1.15
C LEU A 30 -1.94 -13.09 0.38
N ASN A 31 -1.53 -14.20 0.97
CA ASN A 31 -1.48 -14.27 2.43
C ASN A 31 -0.23 -13.58 3.00
N ALA A 32 -0.21 -13.32 4.30
CA ALA A 32 0.87 -12.58 4.94
C ALA A 32 2.24 -13.25 4.77
N SER A 33 2.30 -14.58 4.71
CA SER A 33 3.56 -15.31 4.51
C SER A 33 4.06 -15.21 3.07
N GLU A 34 3.18 -15.14 2.07
CA GLU A 34 3.57 -14.90 0.68
C GLU A 34 4.12 -13.48 0.50
N ILE A 35 3.51 -12.47 1.15
CA ILE A 35 4.01 -11.09 1.11
C ILE A 35 5.39 -11.01 1.78
N LEU A 36 5.54 -11.61 2.96
CA LEU A 36 6.83 -11.68 3.67
C LEU A 36 7.87 -12.48 2.89
N GLY A 37 7.45 -13.55 2.23
CA GLY A 37 8.30 -14.40 1.39
C GLY A 37 9.02 -13.63 0.29
N GLN A 38 8.37 -12.63 -0.33
CA GLN A 38 9.00 -11.75 -1.32
C GLN A 38 10.19 -11.00 -0.71
N VAL A 39 9.99 -10.43 0.50
CA VAL A 39 11.05 -9.70 1.20
C VAL A 39 12.21 -10.62 1.59
N LEU A 40 11.91 -11.80 2.11
CA LEU A 40 12.91 -12.79 2.54
C LEU A 40 13.72 -13.32 1.36
N ALA A 41 13.07 -13.58 0.22
CA ALA A 41 13.72 -14.08 -0.99
C ALA A 41 14.75 -13.07 -1.51
N VAL A 42 14.34 -11.81 -1.69
CA VAL A 42 15.24 -10.74 -2.17
C VAL A 42 16.33 -10.43 -1.13
N ASN A 43 15.99 -10.42 0.17
CA ASN A 43 17.00 -10.23 1.21
C ASN A 43 18.09 -11.29 1.15
N ARG A 44 17.72 -12.56 0.94
CA ARG A 44 18.65 -13.68 0.79
C ARG A 44 19.49 -13.56 -0.49
N GLU A 45 18.87 -13.21 -1.61
CA GLU A 45 19.55 -13.01 -2.89
C GLU A 45 20.66 -11.94 -2.81
N LEU A 46 20.42 -10.90 -1.99
CA LEU A 46 21.41 -9.87 -1.70
C LEU A 46 22.45 -10.29 -0.63
N GLY A 47 22.49 -11.55 -0.21
CA GLY A 47 23.38 -12.04 0.83
C GLY A 47 22.99 -11.56 2.25
N GLY A 48 21.72 -11.21 2.45
CA GLY A 48 21.22 -10.80 3.77
C GLY A 48 20.77 -11.98 4.63
N THR A 49 20.95 -11.83 5.93
CA THR A 49 20.39 -12.71 6.97
C THR A 49 19.33 -11.93 7.78
N ARG A 50 18.76 -12.56 8.80
CA ARG A 50 17.89 -11.88 9.73
C ARG A 50 18.65 -10.82 10.53
N GLU A 51 19.83 -11.15 11.01
CA GLU A 51 20.69 -10.31 11.84
C GLU A 51 21.39 -9.21 11.02
N ASN A 52 21.69 -9.49 9.75
CA ASN A 52 22.34 -8.57 8.81
C ASN A 52 21.49 -8.40 7.55
N ARG A 53 20.29 -7.81 7.72
CA ARG A 53 19.38 -7.59 6.59
C ARG A 53 19.95 -6.59 5.59
N LYS A 54 19.75 -6.87 4.31
CA LYS A 54 20.10 -5.98 3.20
C LYS A 54 18.93 -5.10 2.76
N ILE A 55 17.70 -5.60 2.94
CA ILE A 55 16.48 -4.82 2.71
C ILE A 55 16.25 -3.89 3.90
N THR A 56 16.16 -2.60 3.63
CA THR A 56 15.95 -1.57 4.65
C THR A 56 14.56 -0.94 4.57
N ASN A 57 13.99 -0.90 3.37
CA ASN A 57 12.70 -0.25 3.10
C ASN A 57 11.78 -1.16 2.29
N ILE A 58 10.48 -1.03 2.52
CA ILE A 58 9.45 -1.78 1.79
C ILE A 58 8.42 -0.80 1.24
N VAL A 59 8.03 -1.00 -0.02
CA VAL A 59 6.89 -0.30 -0.60
C VAL A 59 5.84 -1.31 -1.07
N LEU A 60 4.60 -1.16 -0.60
CA LEU A 60 3.46 -1.97 -1.05
C LEU A 60 2.83 -1.25 -2.25
N MET A 61 3.52 -1.35 -3.39
CA MET A 61 3.20 -0.68 -4.66
C MET A 61 3.26 -1.65 -5.85
N GLY A 62 3.35 -2.95 -5.58
CA GLY A 62 3.29 -4.00 -6.59
C GLY A 62 1.85 -4.28 -7.01
N SER A 63 1.58 -5.49 -7.52
CA SER A 63 0.24 -5.90 -7.89
C SER A 63 -0.71 -5.91 -6.71
N GLY A 64 -1.91 -5.33 -6.93
CA GLY A 64 -3.01 -5.35 -5.98
C GLY A 64 -3.23 -4.02 -5.25
N GLU A 65 -4.41 -3.91 -4.63
CA GLU A 65 -4.74 -2.85 -3.68
C GLU A 65 -4.49 -3.35 -2.25
N PRO A 66 -3.50 -2.83 -1.53
CA PRO A 66 -3.16 -3.35 -0.20
C PRO A 66 -4.31 -3.27 0.81
N LEU A 67 -5.10 -2.21 0.77
CA LEU A 67 -6.22 -2.03 1.71
C LEU A 67 -7.44 -2.89 1.37
N ASP A 68 -7.51 -3.44 0.17
CA ASP A 68 -8.50 -4.45 -0.22
C ASP A 68 -8.13 -5.84 0.35
N ASN A 69 -6.84 -6.08 0.59
CA ASN A 69 -6.32 -7.27 1.29
C ASN A 69 -5.93 -6.95 2.75
N TYR A 70 -6.75 -6.19 3.45
CA TYR A 70 -6.45 -5.54 4.71
C TYR A 70 -5.89 -6.48 5.78
N GLU A 71 -6.57 -7.61 6.02
CA GLU A 71 -6.22 -8.54 7.11
C GLU A 71 -4.83 -9.17 6.90
N GLN A 72 -4.51 -9.58 5.67
CA GLN A 72 -3.23 -10.20 5.38
C GLN A 72 -2.10 -9.17 5.35
N VAL A 73 -2.37 -7.98 4.83
CA VAL A 73 -1.40 -6.87 4.81
C VAL A 73 -1.06 -6.42 6.22
N THR A 74 -2.05 -6.22 7.10
CA THR A 74 -1.78 -5.82 8.48
C THR A 74 -1.07 -6.92 9.28
N LYS A 75 -1.38 -8.19 9.02
CA LYS A 75 -0.62 -9.33 9.57
C LYS A 75 0.83 -9.33 9.08
N PHE A 76 1.06 -9.09 7.79
CA PHE A 76 2.41 -8.93 7.23
C PHE A 76 3.18 -7.78 7.89
N LEU A 77 2.55 -6.60 8.06
CA LEU A 77 3.18 -5.45 8.71
C LEU A 77 3.64 -5.77 10.14
N LYS A 78 2.81 -6.49 10.91
CA LYS A 78 3.19 -6.97 12.25
C LYS A 78 4.37 -7.94 12.20
N LEU A 79 4.32 -8.90 11.28
CA LEU A 79 5.37 -9.92 11.13
C LEU A 79 6.71 -9.32 10.74
N VAL A 80 6.75 -8.46 9.71
CA VAL A 80 8.02 -7.89 9.23
C VAL A 80 8.68 -6.91 10.20
N ASN A 81 7.86 -6.29 11.07
CA ASN A 81 8.32 -5.38 12.13
C ASN A 81 8.73 -6.12 13.41
N ALA A 82 8.35 -7.37 13.59
CA ALA A 82 8.60 -8.12 14.81
C ALA A 82 10.11 -8.33 15.06
N PRO A 83 10.57 -8.24 16.33
CA PRO A 83 11.99 -8.42 16.69
C PRO A 83 12.58 -9.78 16.29
N TYR A 84 11.73 -10.81 16.26
CA TYR A 84 12.11 -12.16 15.82
C TYR A 84 12.11 -12.36 14.29
N SER A 85 11.71 -11.36 13.54
CA SER A 85 11.72 -11.35 12.07
C SER A 85 12.82 -10.40 11.55
N LEU A 86 12.57 -9.71 10.44
CA LEU A 86 13.52 -8.73 9.87
C LEU A 86 13.60 -7.42 10.66
N ASN A 87 12.70 -7.20 11.59
CA ASN A 87 12.67 -5.99 12.45
C ASN A 87 12.73 -4.69 11.64
N ILE A 88 11.98 -4.63 10.52
CA ILE A 88 11.90 -3.42 9.69
C ILE A 88 10.90 -2.47 10.33
N SER A 89 11.38 -1.30 10.75
CA SER A 89 10.54 -0.28 11.37
C SER A 89 9.38 0.14 10.44
N GLN A 90 8.20 0.37 11.01
CA GLN A 90 7.05 0.90 10.26
C GLN A 90 7.39 2.22 9.53
N ARG A 91 8.35 3.01 10.02
CA ARG A 91 8.81 4.23 9.36
C ARG A 91 9.48 4.00 8.01
N ASN A 92 9.97 2.80 7.79
CA ASN A 92 10.64 2.38 6.56
C ASN A 92 9.70 1.61 5.62
N ILE A 93 8.39 1.68 5.89
CA ILE A 93 7.36 1.03 5.07
C ILE A 93 6.43 2.10 4.50
N SER A 94 6.19 2.03 3.20
CA SER A 94 5.19 2.85 2.52
C SER A 94 4.10 1.95 1.94
N LEU A 95 2.86 2.33 2.13
CA LEU A 95 1.70 1.66 1.55
C LEU A 95 1.01 2.64 0.59
N SER A 96 0.86 2.23 -0.67
CA SER A 96 0.08 2.98 -1.66
C SER A 96 -1.33 2.41 -1.76
N THR A 97 -2.32 3.29 -1.87
CA THR A 97 -3.73 2.93 -2.02
C THR A 97 -4.44 3.82 -3.01
N CYS A 98 -5.41 3.27 -3.71
CA CYS A 98 -6.30 4.05 -4.56
C CYS A 98 -7.34 4.87 -3.77
N GLY A 99 -7.32 4.84 -2.42
CA GLY A 99 -8.11 5.72 -1.58
C GLY A 99 -9.38 5.11 -1.00
N LEU A 100 -9.30 3.89 -0.45
CA LEU A 100 -10.37 3.29 0.35
C LEU A 100 -10.46 4.01 1.71
N ALA A 101 -11.26 5.07 1.78
CA ALA A 101 -11.28 6.02 2.88
C ALA A 101 -11.59 5.37 4.25
N ASP A 102 -12.51 4.42 4.30
CA ASP A 102 -12.85 3.65 5.50
C ASP A 102 -11.66 2.82 5.99
N LYS A 103 -10.92 2.19 5.08
CA LYS A 103 -9.75 1.37 5.39
C LYS A 103 -8.55 2.22 5.82
N ILE A 104 -8.40 3.42 5.25
CA ILE A 104 -7.39 4.39 5.70
C ILE A 104 -7.63 4.78 7.17
N LYS A 105 -8.88 5.10 7.54
CA LYS A 105 -9.24 5.40 8.92
C LYS A 105 -8.99 4.20 9.84
N LYS A 106 -9.42 3.00 9.41
CA LYS A 106 -9.18 1.76 10.16
C LYS A 106 -7.68 1.50 10.38
N LEU A 107 -6.82 1.76 9.37
CA LEU A 107 -5.38 1.59 9.49
C LEU A 107 -4.77 2.48 10.60
N ALA A 108 -5.29 3.71 10.75
CA ALA A 108 -4.92 4.60 11.83
C ALA A 108 -5.42 4.10 13.19
N ASP A 109 -6.66 3.60 13.25
CA ASP A 109 -7.30 3.08 14.48
C ASP A 109 -6.60 1.82 14.99
N ASP A 110 -6.14 0.95 14.09
CA ASP A 110 -5.37 -0.26 14.40
C ASP A 110 -3.89 0.05 14.77
N GLY A 111 -3.50 1.32 14.82
CA GLY A 111 -2.19 1.77 15.32
C GLY A 111 -1.02 1.64 14.34
N PHE A 112 -1.31 1.51 13.04
CA PHE A 112 -0.24 1.45 12.04
C PHE A 112 0.28 2.84 11.67
N SER A 113 1.58 3.06 11.87
CA SER A 113 2.28 4.34 11.66
C SER A 113 3.28 4.25 10.49
N ILE A 114 2.82 3.79 9.33
CA ILE A 114 3.59 3.70 8.08
C ILE A 114 3.46 4.99 7.26
N THR A 115 4.27 5.18 6.22
CA THR A 115 4.03 6.25 5.25
C THR A 115 2.84 5.84 4.37
N LEU A 116 1.80 6.65 4.35
CA LEU A 116 0.63 6.42 3.51
C LEU A 116 0.78 7.21 2.21
N THR A 117 0.68 6.53 1.09
CA THR A 117 0.64 7.13 -0.25
C THR A 117 -0.75 6.95 -0.84
N ILE A 118 -1.36 8.01 -1.35
CA ILE A 118 -2.69 7.98 -1.94
C ILE A 118 -2.61 8.36 -3.41
N SER A 119 -3.03 7.45 -4.27
CA SER A 119 -3.16 7.68 -5.71
C SER A 119 -4.34 8.61 -6.00
N LEU A 120 -4.05 9.87 -6.28
CA LEU A 120 -5.04 10.91 -6.54
C LEU A 120 -5.40 11.00 -8.02
N HIS A 121 -4.40 11.23 -8.86
CA HIS A 121 -4.38 11.23 -10.33
C HIS A 121 -5.39 12.14 -11.04
N SER A 122 -6.20 12.89 -10.29
CA SER A 122 -7.14 13.87 -10.85
C SER A 122 -7.52 14.91 -9.80
N PRO A 123 -7.75 16.17 -10.20
CA PRO A 123 -8.11 17.24 -9.28
C PRO A 123 -9.63 17.31 -8.99
N THR A 124 -10.45 16.58 -9.76
CA THR A 124 -11.92 16.59 -9.59
C THR A 124 -12.48 15.18 -9.55
N ASP A 125 -13.63 15.01 -8.87
CA ASP A 125 -14.32 13.71 -8.78
C ASP A 125 -14.77 13.22 -10.16
N GLU A 126 -15.25 14.13 -11.02
CA GLU A 126 -15.74 13.78 -12.37
C GLU A 126 -14.61 13.15 -13.20
N LYS A 127 -13.45 13.81 -13.27
CA LYS A 127 -12.28 13.27 -13.99
C LYS A 127 -11.75 12.01 -13.33
N ARG A 128 -11.70 11.97 -11.99
CA ARG A 128 -11.21 10.81 -11.26
C ARG A 128 -12.05 9.55 -11.53
N LYS A 129 -13.36 9.67 -11.57
CA LYS A 129 -14.29 8.58 -11.92
C LYS A 129 -14.03 7.98 -13.30
N THR A 130 -13.53 8.79 -14.25
CA THR A 130 -13.25 8.27 -15.62
C THR A 130 -12.04 7.36 -15.68
N ILE A 131 -11.08 7.50 -14.76
CA ILE A 131 -9.81 6.74 -14.75
C ILE A 131 -9.68 5.80 -13.55
N MET A 132 -10.40 6.05 -12.45
CA MET A 132 -10.37 5.27 -11.21
C MET A 132 -11.80 4.95 -10.74
N PRO A 133 -12.33 3.76 -11.02
CA PRO A 133 -13.71 3.38 -10.65
C PRO A 133 -14.01 3.52 -9.16
N ILE A 134 -13.00 3.39 -8.28
CA ILE A 134 -13.15 3.56 -6.82
C ILE A 134 -13.69 4.95 -6.44
N ALA A 135 -13.51 5.95 -7.29
CA ALA A 135 -14.04 7.30 -7.10
C ALA A 135 -15.58 7.37 -7.12
N ASN A 136 -16.26 6.31 -7.57
CA ASN A 136 -17.72 6.20 -7.42
C ASN A 136 -18.13 5.83 -5.99
N ALA A 137 -17.25 5.19 -5.23
CA ALA A 137 -17.49 4.81 -3.84
C ALA A 137 -16.96 5.86 -2.84
N TYR A 138 -15.86 6.53 -3.18
CA TYR A 138 -15.20 7.51 -2.30
C TYR A 138 -14.84 8.77 -3.07
N SER A 139 -15.45 9.89 -2.69
CA SER A 139 -15.15 11.22 -3.21
C SER A 139 -13.77 11.72 -2.78
N LEU A 140 -13.21 12.69 -3.48
CA LEU A 140 -11.97 13.37 -3.10
C LEU A 140 -12.06 13.98 -1.70
N LYS A 141 -13.25 14.48 -1.32
CA LYS A 141 -13.50 15.00 0.03
C LYS A 141 -13.31 13.91 1.09
N GLU A 142 -13.94 12.75 0.93
CA GLU A 142 -13.83 11.62 1.86
C GLU A 142 -12.41 11.10 1.95
N VAL A 143 -11.70 11.00 0.82
CA VAL A 143 -10.29 10.61 0.77
C VAL A 143 -9.41 11.62 1.50
N SER A 144 -9.64 12.93 1.29
CA SER A 144 -8.91 14.00 1.98
C SER A 144 -9.16 13.99 3.50
N GLU A 145 -10.39 13.78 3.91
CA GLU A 145 -10.76 13.66 5.34
C GLU A 145 -10.10 12.44 5.98
N ALA A 146 -10.07 11.30 5.28
CA ALA A 146 -9.39 10.10 5.76
C ALA A 146 -7.87 10.30 5.85
N ALA A 147 -7.26 11.00 4.90
CA ALA A 147 -5.85 11.37 4.93
C ALA A 147 -5.50 12.26 6.14
N LYS A 148 -6.33 13.29 6.39
CA LYS A 148 -6.18 14.16 7.57
C LYS A 148 -6.35 13.38 8.87
N TYR A 149 -7.34 12.48 8.94
CA TYR A 149 -7.58 11.63 10.10
C TYR A 149 -6.35 10.75 10.38
N TYR A 150 -5.81 10.09 9.34
CA TYR A 150 -4.61 9.26 9.45
C TYR A 150 -3.42 10.08 9.96
N PHE A 151 -3.15 11.25 9.37
CA PHE A 151 -2.07 12.14 9.79
C PHE A 151 -2.22 12.57 11.25
N ASN A 152 -3.40 13.05 11.65
CA ASN A 152 -3.65 13.53 12.99
C ASN A 152 -3.49 12.43 14.05
N LYS A 153 -3.90 11.21 13.73
CA LYS A 153 -3.84 10.08 14.66
C LYS A 153 -2.47 9.45 14.77
N THR A 154 -1.72 9.40 13.67
CA THR A 154 -0.44 8.67 13.62
C THR A 154 0.79 9.58 13.62
N GLY A 155 0.65 10.86 13.32
CA GLY A 155 1.75 11.79 13.08
C GLY A 155 2.59 11.44 11.83
N ARG A 156 2.11 10.51 10.98
CA ARG A 156 2.87 10.04 9.83
C ARG A 156 2.50 10.79 8.57
N ARG A 157 3.53 11.01 7.75
CA ARG A 157 3.39 11.70 6.45
C ARG A 157 2.42 10.96 5.54
N VAL A 158 1.52 11.70 4.94
CA VAL A 158 0.70 11.27 3.81
C VAL A 158 1.28 11.90 2.53
N VAL A 159 1.40 11.11 1.50
CA VAL A 159 1.89 11.50 0.17
C VAL A 159 0.74 11.33 -0.82
N PHE A 160 0.59 12.28 -1.73
CA PHE A 160 -0.34 12.14 -2.85
C PHE A 160 0.45 11.92 -4.13
N GLU A 161 0.07 10.88 -4.87
CA GLU A 161 0.61 10.61 -6.21
C GLU A 161 -0.31 11.20 -7.27
N TYR A 162 0.28 11.84 -8.25
CA TYR A 162 -0.43 12.45 -9.36
C TYR A 162 0.29 12.16 -10.68
N ALA A 163 -0.34 11.37 -11.54
CA ALA A 163 0.14 11.14 -12.90
C ALA A 163 -0.32 12.30 -13.79
N LEU A 164 0.63 13.01 -14.39
CA LEU A 164 0.34 14.00 -15.41
C LEU A 164 0.14 13.25 -16.72
N ILE A 165 -1.11 13.12 -17.14
CA ILE A 165 -1.50 12.45 -18.38
C ILE A 165 -2.04 13.54 -19.30
N ASP A 166 -1.42 13.69 -20.48
CA ASP A 166 -1.84 14.61 -21.51
C ASP A 166 -3.07 14.06 -22.24
N GLY A 167 -4.06 14.91 -22.50
CA GLY A 167 -5.31 14.58 -23.21
C GLY A 167 -6.55 14.82 -22.37
#